data_ca079e9ae6b825e348196426eca938c0
#
_entry.id   ca079e9ae6b825e348196426eca938c0
#
_cell.length_a   1.000
_cell.length_b   1.000
_cell.length_c   1.000
_cell.angle_alpha   90.00
_cell.angle_beta   90.00
_cell.angle_gamma   90.00
#
_symmetry.space_group_name_H-M   'P 1'
#
loop_
_entity.id
_entity.type
_entity.pdbx_description
1 polymer ?
#
loop_
_entity_poly.entity_id
_entity_poly.type
_entity_poly.pdbx_seq_one_letter_code
_entity_poly.pdbx_strand_id
1 'polypeptide(L)'
;IILDGVFNHVGRKFPQFVDIQEKGQGSGYCDWFQNLNFGGSSPCGDPFWYEGWNGHYNLVKLNLRNVGVCDHLIDAVNYWIEEFKIDGIRFDAADCIDFDFFRRIRSFCKGKRPDIWLMGEIIHGDYNRWANPEMLDSVTNYECYKGLYSSHNDKNYFEIDYSINRQSGANGGIYRGMSLYNFVDN
;
A
#
# COMPACT_ATOMS: atom_id res chain seq x y z
N ILE A 1 6.63 -17.18 0.55
CA ILE A 1 7.25 -15.93 0.07
C ILE A 1 6.19 -14.86 0.00
N ILE A 2 6.43 -13.71 0.66
CA ILE A 2 5.58 -12.51 0.55
C ILE A 2 6.41 -11.46 -0.21
N LEU A 3 5.86 -10.94 -1.32
CA LEU A 3 6.50 -9.87 -2.08
C LEU A 3 5.96 -8.50 -1.66
N ASP A 4 6.83 -7.49 -1.78
CA ASP A 4 6.46 -6.10 -1.54
C ASP A 4 5.84 -5.48 -2.79
N GLY A 5 4.57 -5.14 -2.72
CA GLY A 5 3.80 -4.51 -3.79
C GLY A 5 3.76 -3.00 -3.60
N VAL A 6 4.71 -2.29 -4.22
CA VAL A 6 4.76 -0.83 -4.21
C VAL A 6 3.85 -0.31 -5.32
N PHE A 7 2.55 -0.19 -5.03
CA PHE A 7 1.53 0.12 -6.05
C PHE A 7 0.96 1.54 -5.97
N ASN A 8 1.26 2.27 -4.89
CA ASN A 8 0.87 3.67 -4.78
C ASN A 8 1.69 4.59 -5.72
N HIS A 9 2.97 4.27 -5.94
CA HIS A 9 3.89 5.11 -6.68
C HIS A 9 4.95 4.28 -7.42
N VAL A 10 5.65 4.93 -8.33
CA VAL A 10 6.75 4.34 -9.10
C VAL A 10 7.93 5.30 -9.16
N GLY A 11 9.12 4.77 -9.45
CA GLY A 11 10.29 5.60 -9.72
C GLY A 11 10.19 6.32 -11.06
N ARG A 12 10.89 7.45 -11.21
CA ARG A 12 10.90 8.27 -12.44
C ARG A 12 11.45 7.55 -13.71
N LYS A 13 12.07 6.39 -13.53
CA LYS A 13 12.51 5.53 -14.65
C LYS A 13 11.47 4.50 -15.08
N PHE A 14 10.26 4.56 -14.50
CA PHE A 14 9.17 3.72 -14.93
C PHE A 14 8.85 4.00 -16.41
N PRO A 15 8.77 2.97 -17.28
CA PRO A 15 8.72 3.18 -18.73
C PRO A 15 7.64 4.12 -19.21
N GLN A 16 6.43 4.04 -18.63
CA GLN A 16 5.29 4.89 -18.99
C GLN A 16 5.50 6.35 -18.55
N PHE A 17 6.25 6.58 -17.46
CA PHE A 17 6.61 7.94 -17.06
C PHE A 17 7.73 8.52 -17.96
N VAL A 18 8.68 7.70 -18.36
CA VAL A 18 9.72 8.10 -19.35
C VAL A 18 9.08 8.48 -20.67
N ASP A 19 8.06 7.74 -21.14
CA ASP A 19 7.33 8.10 -22.36
C ASP A 19 6.68 9.50 -22.27
N ILE A 20 6.18 9.91 -21.09
CA ILE A 20 5.68 11.27 -20.88
C ILE A 20 6.80 12.30 -20.87
N GLN A 21 7.97 11.98 -20.30
CA GLN A 21 9.14 12.86 -20.34
C GLN A 21 9.62 13.13 -21.78
N GLU A 22 9.50 12.14 -22.64
CA GLU A 22 9.92 12.22 -24.04
C GLU A 22 8.87 12.88 -24.96
N LYS A 23 7.60 12.53 -24.78
CA LYS A 23 6.50 12.92 -25.70
C LYS A 23 5.61 14.06 -25.19
N GLY A 24 5.73 14.42 -23.91
CA GLY A 24 4.88 15.41 -23.27
C GLY A 24 3.39 15.04 -23.39
N GLN A 25 2.57 15.98 -23.79
CA GLN A 25 1.12 15.79 -23.99
C GLN A 25 0.75 14.74 -25.05
N GLY A 26 1.69 14.36 -25.91
CA GLY A 26 1.51 13.32 -26.93
C GLY A 26 1.61 11.89 -26.39
N SER A 27 1.98 11.71 -25.14
CA SER A 27 2.03 10.38 -24.51
C SER A 27 0.62 9.84 -24.24
N GLY A 28 0.42 8.54 -24.51
CA GLY A 28 -0.80 7.82 -24.16
C GLY A 28 -0.94 7.48 -22.67
N TYR A 29 0.05 7.86 -21.84
CA TYR A 29 0.09 7.52 -20.42
C TYR A 29 -0.15 8.71 -19.48
N CYS A 30 -0.60 9.87 -20.00
CA CYS A 30 -0.76 11.06 -19.19
C CYS A 30 -1.73 10.89 -18.02
N ASP A 31 -2.78 10.10 -18.16
CA ASP A 31 -3.78 9.79 -17.12
C ASP A 31 -3.42 8.61 -16.21
N TRP A 32 -2.22 8.02 -16.40
CA TRP A 32 -1.69 7.00 -15.50
C TRP A 32 -1.16 7.58 -14.17
N PHE A 33 -0.91 8.89 -14.12
CA PHE A 33 -0.28 9.54 -12.98
C PHE A 33 -1.18 10.61 -12.37
N GLN A 34 -1.10 10.73 -11.04
CA GLN A 34 -1.93 11.68 -10.30
C GLN A 34 -1.54 13.13 -10.60
N ASN A 35 -2.54 13.95 -10.85
CA ASN A 35 -2.43 15.40 -10.99
C ASN A 35 -1.38 15.88 -12.02
N LEU A 36 -1.17 15.12 -13.10
CA LEU A 36 -0.29 15.52 -14.19
C LEU A 36 -0.80 16.81 -14.82
N ASN A 37 0.06 17.84 -14.94
CA ASN A 37 -0.30 19.14 -15.46
C ASN A 37 0.86 19.77 -16.25
N PHE A 38 0.65 20.00 -17.52
CA PHE A 38 1.63 20.60 -18.43
C PHE A 38 1.71 22.13 -18.33
N GLY A 39 0.89 22.78 -17.51
CA GLY A 39 0.98 24.21 -17.20
C GLY A 39 1.95 24.56 -16.07
N GLY A 40 2.67 23.58 -15.51
CA GLY A 40 3.61 23.74 -14.42
C GLY A 40 4.93 23.05 -14.68
N SER A 41 5.81 23.05 -13.69
CA SER A 41 7.07 22.31 -13.70
C SER A 41 7.26 21.53 -12.40
N SER A 42 7.94 20.39 -12.48
CA SER A 42 8.26 19.59 -11.29
C SER A 42 9.52 20.08 -10.59
N PRO A 43 9.68 19.87 -9.29
CA PRO A 43 10.94 20.11 -8.58
C PRO A 43 12.12 19.27 -9.09
N CYS A 44 11.84 18.23 -9.87
CA CYS A 44 12.84 17.38 -10.51
C CYS A 44 13.28 17.88 -11.89
N GLY A 45 12.77 19.05 -12.34
CA GLY A 45 13.15 19.68 -13.60
C GLY A 45 12.34 19.24 -14.83
N ASP A 46 11.24 18.50 -14.66
CA ASP A 46 10.36 18.18 -15.77
C ASP A 46 9.53 19.41 -16.19
N PRO A 47 9.23 19.59 -17.49
CA PRO A 47 8.42 20.72 -17.98
C PRO A 47 6.91 20.49 -17.76
N PHE A 48 6.55 19.73 -16.75
CA PHE A 48 5.19 19.46 -16.30
C PHE A 48 5.18 19.14 -14.80
N TRP A 49 4.04 19.35 -14.17
CA TRP A 49 3.79 19.00 -12.77
C TRP A 49 3.16 17.62 -12.67
N TYR A 50 3.42 16.92 -11.57
CA TYR A 50 2.78 15.66 -11.18
C TYR A 50 2.81 15.51 -9.66
N GLU A 51 1.98 14.65 -9.11
CA GLU A 51 1.98 14.36 -7.67
C GLU A 51 3.05 13.34 -7.32
N GLY A 52 3.92 13.70 -6.38
CA GLY A 52 4.85 12.78 -5.72
C GLY A 52 4.27 12.25 -4.41
N TRP A 53 4.56 10.99 -4.07
CA TRP A 53 4.14 10.44 -2.79
C TRP A 53 4.76 11.23 -1.62
N ASN A 54 3.91 11.74 -0.73
CA ASN A 54 4.32 12.52 0.45
C ASN A 54 5.33 13.65 0.16
N GLY A 55 5.20 14.29 -1.00
CA GLY A 55 6.12 15.37 -1.43
C GLY A 55 7.46 14.89 -2.00
N HIS A 56 7.66 13.59 -2.13
CA HIS A 56 8.84 13.01 -2.75
C HIS A 56 8.63 12.84 -4.26
N TYR A 57 9.10 13.79 -5.06
CA TYR A 57 8.89 13.80 -6.52
C TYR A 57 9.68 12.73 -7.30
N ASN A 58 10.62 12.04 -6.66
CA ASN A 58 11.23 10.83 -7.22
C ASN A 58 10.30 9.60 -7.16
N LEU A 59 9.23 9.68 -6.40
CA LEU A 59 8.21 8.66 -6.20
C LEU A 59 6.90 9.15 -6.81
N VAL A 60 6.74 8.91 -8.10
CA VAL A 60 5.62 9.43 -8.91
C VAL A 60 4.34 8.66 -8.58
N LYS A 61 3.29 9.35 -8.12
CA LYS A 61 2.03 8.70 -7.75
C LYS A 61 1.27 8.18 -8.97
N LEU A 62 0.86 6.92 -8.89
CA LEU A 62 -0.01 6.28 -9.88
C LEU A 62 -1.47 6.67 -9.68
N ASN A 63 -2.21 6.77 -10.77
CA ASN A 63 -3.65 6.95 -10.78
C ASN A 63 -4.36 5.58 -10.73
N LEU A 64 -4.60 5.06 -9.54
CA LEU A 64 -5.24 3.76 -9.33
C LEU A 64 -6.73 3.71 -9.71
N ARG A 65 -7.31 4.81 -10.19
CA ARG A 65 -8.63 4.85 -10.83
C ARG A 65 -8.57 4.65 -12.34
N ASN A 66 -7.40 4.73 -12.93
CA ASN A 66 -7.19 4.41 -14.33
C ASN A 66 -7.17 2.89 -14.53
N VAL A 67 -8.03 2.39 -15.42
CA VAL A 67 -8.16 0.94 -15.68
C VAL A 67 -6.88 0.34 -16.20
N GLY A 68 -6.15 1.04 -17.08
CA GLY A 68 -4.88 0.57 -17.63
C GLY A 68 -3.78 0.42 -16.57
N VAL A 69 -3.74 1.34 -15.58
CA VAL A 69 -2.85 1.21 -14.42
C VAL A 69 -3.22 -0.03 -13.60
N CYS A 70 -4.51 -0.19 -13.29
CA CYS A 70 -4.97 -1.35 -12.51
C CYS A 70 -4.66 -2.67 -13.22
N ASP A 71 -4.92 -2.75 -14.52
CA ASP A 71 -4.64 -3.95 -15.32
C ASP A 71 -3.15 -4.27 -15.33
N HIS A 72 -2.29 -3.27 -15.56
CA HIS A 72 -0.84 -3.45 -15.54
C HIS A 72 -0.33 -3.99 -14.19
N LEU A 73 -0.84 -3.47 -13.07
CA LEU A 73 -0.44 -3.93 -11.74
C LEU A 73 -0.97 -5.35 -11.44
N ILE A 74 -2.20 -5.65 -11.86
CA ILE A 74 -2.78 -6.99 -11.73
C ILE A 74 -2.02 -8.01 -12.58
N ASP A 75 -1.61 -7.65 -13.79
CA ASP A 75 -0.79 -8.50 -14.66
C ASP A 75 0.57 -8.81 -14.03
N ALA A 76 1.19 -7.81 -13.38
CA ALA A 76 2.43 -8.03 -12.62
C ALA A 76 2.21 -9.03 -11.47
N VAL A 77 1.12 -8.87 -10.71
CA VAL A 77 0.77 -9.81 -9.63
C VAL A 77 0.45 -11.21 -10.18
N ASN A 78 -0.23 -11.29 -11.31
CA ASN A 78 -0.48 -12.56 -11.98
C ASN A 78 0.84 -13.28 -12.32
N TYR A 79 1.79 -12.53 -12.88
CA TYR A 79 3.13 -13.06 -13.16
C TYR A 79 3.83 -13.56 -11.90
N TRP A 80 3.78 -12.83 -10.80
CA TRP A 80 4.39 -13.24 -9.54
C TRP A 80 3.75 -14.53 -8.97
N ILE A 81 2.43 -14.64 -9.06
CA ILE A 81 1.71 -15.85 -8.62
C ILE A 81 2.10 -17.05 -9.49
N GLU A 82 2.11 -16.90 -10.81
CA GLU A 82 2.35 -18.01 -11.74
C GLU A 82 3.82 -18.45 -11.78
N GLU A 83 4.76 -17.50 -11.81
CA GLU A 83 6.18 -17.80 -11.95
C GLU A 83 6.89 -18.05 -10.60
N PHE A 84 6.63 -17.20 -9.62
CA PHE A 84 7.34 -17.27 -8.34
C PHE A 84 6.56 -18.01 -7.27
N LYS A 85 5.30 -18.38 -7.53
CA LYS A 85 4.42 -19.11 -6.57
C LYS A 85 4.38 -18.41 -5.22
N ILE A 86 4.25 -17.09 -5.22
CA ILE A 86 4.25 -16.28 -4.00
C ILE A 86 3.09 -16.67 -3.08
N ASP A 87 3.31 -16.59 -1.76
CA ASP A 87 2.30 -16.92 -0.74
C ASP A 87 1.51 -15.68 -0.30
N GLY A 88 1.99 -14.49 -0.62
CA GLY A 88 1.31 -13.25 -0.25
C GLY A 88 1.92 -12.00 -0.85
N ILE A 89 1.24 -10.88 -0.60
CA ILE A 89 1.68 -9.54 -0.98
C ILE A 89 1.58 -8.62 0.23
N ARG A 90 2.65 -7.88 0.51
CA ARG A 90 2.62 -6.72 1.38
C ARG A 90 2.43 -5.48 0.50
N PHE A 91 1.38 -4.72 0.72
CA PHE A 91 1.14 -3.45 0.03
C PHE A 91 1.82 -2.32 0.79
N ASP A 92 2.83 -1.72 0.16
CA ASP A 92 3.53 -0.54 0.64
C ASP A 92 2.59 0.67 0.66
N ALA A 93 2.73 1.55 1.68
CA ALA A 93 1.90 2.75 1.84
C ALA A 93 0.40 2.49 1.59
N ALA A 94 -0.13 1.43 2.16
CA ALA A 94 -1.48 0.93 1.88
C ALA A 94 -2.59 1.91 2.25
N ASP A 95 -2.33 2.84 3.16
CA ASP A 95 -3.24 3.93 3.50
C ASP A 95 -3.43 4.95 2.37
N CYS A 96 -2.50 4.98 1.40
CA CYS A 96 -2.56 5.83 0.21
C CYS A 96 -3.16 5.14 -1.03
N ILE A 97 -3.47 3.85 -0.94
CA ILE A 97 -4.02 3.04 -2.05
C ILE A 97 -5.54 3.19 -2.12
N ASP A 98 -6.08 3.33 -3.32
CA ASP A 98 -7.52 3.40 -3.57
C ASP A 98 -8.24 2.11 -3.15
N PHE A 99 -9.37 2.23 -2.44
CA PHE A 99 -10.13 1.08 -1.93
C PHE A 99 -10.74 0.22 -3.04
N ASP A 100 -11.12 0.81 -4.17
CA ASP A 100 -11.66 0.03 -5.29
C ASP A 100 -10.56 -0.80 -5.94
N PHE A 101 -9.31 -0.29 -5.97
CA PHE A 101 -8.16 -1.09 -6.37
C PHE A 101 -7.94 -2.27 -5.42
N PHE A 102 -8.04 -2.07 -4.09
CA PHE A 102 -7.94 -3.19 -3.14
C PHE A 102 -9.02 -4.25 -3.35
N ARG A 103 -10.27 -3.86 -3.58
CA ARG A 103 -11.35 -4.82 -3.86
C ARG A 103 -11.07 -5.61 -5.13
N ARG A 104 -10.60 -4.92 -6.16
CA ARG A 104 -10.29 -5.52 -7.46
C ARG A 104 -9.13 -6.52 -7.37
N ILE A 105 -8.01 -6.13 -6.74
CA ILE A 105 -6.84 -7.00 -6.61
C ILE A 105 -7.10 -8.17 -5.66
N ARG A 106 -7.89 -7.98 -4.59
CA ARG A 106 -8.33 -9.08 -3.74
C ARG A 106 -9.15 -10.10 -4.52
N SER A 107 -10.16 -9.64 -5.26
CA SER A 107 -11.00 -10.52 -6.07
C SER A 107 -10.15 -11.35 -7.03
N PHE A 108 -9.19 -10.71 -7.70
CA PHE A 108 -8.27 -11.40 -8.60
C PHE A 108 -7.40 -12.43 -7.85
N CYS A 109 -6.71 -12.01 -6.80
CA CYS A 109 -5.77 -12.86 -6.06
C CYS A 109 -6.47 -14.06 -5.43
N LYS A 110 -7.61 -13.84 -4.75
CA LYS A 110 -8.38 -14.91 -4.11
C LYS A 110 -9.03 -15.85 -5.11
N GLY A 111 -9.36 -15.38 -6.31
CA GLY A 111 -9.83 -16.21 -7.42
C GLY A 111 -8.74 -17.13 -7.97
N LYS A 112 -7.48 -16.69 -7.98
CA LYS A 112 -6.33 -17.48 -8.42
C LYS A 112 -5.82 -18.44 -7.31
N ARG A 113 -5.67 -17.92 -6.10
CA ARG A 113 -5.20 -18.65 -4.91
C ARG A 113 -5.99 -18.20 -3.69
N PRO A 114 -6.98 -18.96 -3.22
CA PRO A 114 -7.80 -18.58 -2.07
C PRO A 114 -7.03 -18.35 -0.77
N ASP A 115 -5.88 -19.02 -0.61
CA ASP A 115 -5.00 -18.96 0.55
C ASP A 115 -3.94 -17.86 0.48
N ILE A 116 -3.82 -17.13 -0.64
CA ILE A 116 -2.84 -16.04 -0.77
C ILE A 116 -3.08 -14.96 0.27
N TRP A 117 -2.01 -14.54 0.96
CA TRP A 117 -2.09 -13.57 2.04
C TRP A 117 -1.93 -12.14 1.53
N LEU A 118 -2.89 -11.27 1.84
CA LEU A 118 -2.86 -9.85 1.44
C LEU A 118 -2.72 -8.99 2.70
N MET A 119 -1.58 -8.32 2.84
CA MET A 119 -1.24 -7.50 3.99
C MET A 119 -0.91 -6.07 3.56
N GLY A 120 -1.42 -5.06 4.28
CA GLY A 120 -1.12 -3.66 4.03
C GLY A 120 -0.25 -3.02 5.09
N GLU A 121 0.67 -2.14 4.68
CA GLU A 121 1.34 -1.26 5.61
C GLU A 121 0.42 -0.11 5.98
N ILE A 122 -0.05 -0.10 7.22
CA ILE A 122 -0.88 0.96 7.80
C ILE A 122 -0.23 1.44 9.09
N ILE A 123 0.21 2.70 9.10
CA ILE A 123 0.88 3.28 10.27
C ILE A 123 -0.14 3.82 11.26
N HIS A 124 -1.19 4.49 10.76
CA HIS A 124 -2.18 5.18 11.59
C HIS A 124 -3.61 4.92 11.13
N GLY A 125 -4.55 5.12 12.05
CA GLY A 125 -5.99 5.06 11.77
C GLY A 125 -6.67 3.79 12.29
N ASP A 126 -7.94 3.63 11.92
CA ASP A 126 -8.72 2.45 12.27
C ASP A 126 -8.44 1.33 11.26
N TYR A 127 -7.78 0.28 11.70
CA TYR A 127 -7.38 -0.86 10.86
C TYR A 127 -8.55 -1.59 10.21
N ASN A 128 -9.77 -1.52 10.78
CA ASN A 128 -10.97 -2.09 10.17
C ASN A 128 -11.27 -1.52 8.78
N ARG A 129 -10.78 -0.31 8.46
CA ARG A 129 -10.98 0.32 7.16
C ARG A 129 -10.29 -0.47 6.03
N TRP A 130 -9.20 -1.15 6.33
CA TRP A 130 -8.38 -1.87 5.34
C TRP A 130 -8.44 -3.38 5.52
N ALA A 131 -8.26 -3.88 6.76
CA ALA A 131 -8.32 -5.30 7.07
C ALA A 131 -9.78 -5.74 7.29
N ASN A 132 -10.40 -6.20 6.23
CA ASN A 132 -11.79 -6.67 6.20
C ASN A 132 -12.01 -7.65 5.04
N PRO A 133 -13.13 -8.37 5.00
CA PRO A 133 -13.38 -9.40 3.97
C PRO A 133 -13.34 -8.92 2.52
N GLU A 134 -13.49 -7.61 2.28
CA GLU A 134 -13.52 -7.04 0.92
C GLU A 134 -12.12 -6.65 0.39
N MET A 135 -11.15 -6.38 1.29
CA MET A 135 -9.86 -5.80 0.90
C MET A 135 -8.66 -6.60 1.37
N LEU A 136 -8.15 -6.39 2.58
CA LEU A 136 -6.93 -7.02 3.06
C LEU A 136 -7.22 -8.06 4.15
N ASP A 137 -6.36 -9.08 4.25
CA ASP A 137 -6.44 -10.09 5.29
C ASP A 137 -5.83 -9.60 6.61
N SER A 138 -4.86 -8.65 6.51
CA SER A 138 -4.11 -8.14 7.64
C SER A 138 -3.54 -6.76 7.36
N VAL A 139 -3.15 -6.06 8.43
CA VAL A 139 -2.34 -4.84 8.35
C VAL A 139 -1.20 -4.90 9.38
N THR A 140 -0.18 -4.08 9.16
CA THR A 140 0.93 -3.88 10.10
C THR A 140 0.45 -3.28 11.41
N ASN A 141 0.87 -3.83 12.54
CA ASN A 141 0.43 -3.40 13.88
C ASN A 141 1.39 -2.38 14.49
N TYR A 142 1.41 -1.18 13.93
CA TYR A 142 2.22 -0.08 14.47
C TYR A 142 1.78 0.37 15.86
N GLU A 143 0.52 0.16 16.24
CA GLU A 143 0.05 0.48 17.59
C GLU A 143 0.71 -0.44 18.64
N CYS A 144 0.78 -1.74 18.38
CA CYS A 144 1.48 -2.68 19.26
C CYS A 144 2.98 -2.39 19.27
N TYR A 145 3.59 -2.14 18.11
CA TYR A 145 5.00 -1.74 18.00
C TYR A 145 5.30 -0.50 18.85
N LYS A 146 4.45 0.54 18.78
CA LYS A 146 4.59 1.74 19.59
C LYS A 146 4.51 1.41 21.09
N GLY A 147 3.55 0.56 21.49
CA GLY A 147 3.42 0.11 22.89
C GLY A 147 4.67 -0.63 23.37
N LEU A 148 5.23 -1.51 22.56
CA LEU A 148 6.50 -2.21 22.86
C LEU A 148 7.67 -1.22 23.00
N TYR A 149 7.85 -0.34 22.01
CA TYR A 149 8.93 0.64 21.99
C TYR A 149 8.87 1.58 23.19
N SER A 150 7.70 2.21 23.44
CA SER A 150 7.53 3.15 24.56
C SER A 150 7.73 2.45 25.91
N SER A 151 7.16 1.26 26.09
CA SER A 151 7.24 0.53 27.36
C SER A 151 8.68 0.24 27.79
N HIS A 152 9.55 -0.10 26.84
CA HIS A 152 10.95 -0.37 27.14
C HIS A 152 11.75 0.91 27.40
N ASN A 153 11.49 1.97 26.64
CA ASN A 153 12.18 3.26 26.82
C ASN A 153 11.78 3.95 28.13
N ASP A 154 10.47 3.93 28.43
CA ASP A 154 9.91 4.63 29.59
C ASP A 154 9.84 3.74 30.85
N LYS A 155 10.25 2.46 30.72
CA LYS A 155 10.18 1.43 31.79
C LYS A 155 8.76 1.26 32.36
N ASN A 156 7.75 1.41 31.50
CA ASN A 156 6.32 1.30 31.83
C ASN A 156 5.67 0.18 31.02
N TYR A 157 5.79 -1.04 31.47
CA TYR A 157 5.25 -2.22 30.76
C TYR A 157 3.73 -2.30 30.72
N PHE A 158 2.99 -1.46 31.47
CA PHE A 158 1.54 -1.36 31.35
C PHE A 158 1.09 -0.90 29.96
N GLU A 159 1.95 -0.24 29.19
CA GLU A 159 1.64 0.15 27.82
C GLU A 159 1.46 -1.03 26.88
N ILE A 160 2.20 -2.12 27.10
CA ILE A 160 2.04 -3.39 26.35
C ILE A 160 0.67 -3.98 26.64
N ASP A 161 0.35 -4.13 27.92
CA ASP A 161 -0.94 -4.68 28.39
C ASP A 161 -2.11 -3.84 27.85
N TYR A 162 -2.01 -2.51 27.94
CA TYR A 162 -3.01 -1.60 27.41
C TYR A 162 -3.21 -1.79 25.90
N SER A 163 -2.13 -1.84 25.11
CA SER A 163 -2.22 -2.00 23.65
C SER A 163 -2.86 -3.33 23.26
N ILE A 164 -2.46 -4.43 23.91
CA ILE A 164 -3.03 -5.76 23.64
C ILE A 164 -4.49 -5.81 24.03
N ASN A 165 -4.85 -5.33 25.23
CA ASN A 165 -6.23 -5.35 25.70
C ASN A 165 -7.15 -4.45 24.86
N ARG A 166 -6.67 -3.27 24.46
CA ARG A 166 -7.41 -2.38 23.58
C ARG A 166 -7.71 -3.04 22.23
N GLN A 167 -6.75 -3.75 21.67
CA GLN A 167 -6.86 -4.37 20.35
C GLN A 167 -7.66 -5.66 20.37
N SER A 168 -7.34 -6.58 21.28
CA SER A 168 -7.80 -7.97 21.24
C SER A 168 -8.44 -8.45 22.54
N GLY A 169 -8.60 -7.58 23.54
CA GLY A 169 -9.13 -7.93 24.85
C GLY A 169 -10.52 -8.58 24.77
N ALA A 170 -10.79 -9.53 25.67
CA ALA A 170 -12.04 -10.30 25.71
C ALA A 170 -13.30 -9.45 25.84
N ASN A 171 -13.18 -8.27 26.48
CA ASN A 171 -14.29 -7.36 26.81
C ASN A 171 -14.48 -6.23 25.78
N GLY A 172 -14.19 -6.46 24.50
CA GLY A 172 -14.49 -5.50 23.44
C GLY A 172 -13.25 -4.90 22.77
N GLY A 173 -12.21 -5.71 22.58
CA GLY A 173 -11.06 -5.30 21.76
C GLY A 173 -11.50 -4.88 20.36
N ILE A 174 -11.05 -3.70 19.93
CA ILE A 174 -11.51 -3.04 18.68
C ILE A 174 -11.13 -3.80 17.41
N TYR A 175 -10.09 -4.65 17.48
CA TYR A 175 -9.60 -5.50 16.39
C TYR A 175 -9.74 -6.98 16.70
N ARG A 176 -10.67 -7.33 17.61
CA ARG A 176 -10.90 -8.73 17.98
C ARG A 176 -11.35 -9.55 16.77
N GLY A 177 -10.63 -10.63 16.49
CA GLY A 177 -10.88 -11.48 15.31
C GLY A 177 -10.18 -11.02 14.03
N MET A 178 -9.50 -9.86 14.07
CA MET A 178 -8.65 -9.41 12.98
C MET A 178 -7.25 -10.04 13.11
N SER A 179 -6.67 -10.46 11.99
CA SER A 179 -5.25 -10.83 11.93
C SER A 179 -4.41 -9.56 11.79
N LEU A 180 -3.48 -9.34 12.71
CA LEU A 180 -2.57 -8.22 12.70
C LEU A 180 -1.12 -8.74 12.57
N TYR A 181 -0.34 -8.09 11.72
CA TYR A 181 1.07 -8.39 11.57
C TYR A 181 1.88 -7.62 12.64
N ASN A 182 2.33 -8.34 13.67
CA ASN A 182 3.13 -7.76 14.75
C ASN A 182 4.61 -7.80 14.42
N PHE A 183 5.33 -6.77 14.81
CA PHE A 183 6.78 -6.64 14.65
C PHE A 183 7.37 -5.89 15.83
N VAL A 184 8.67 -5.98 16.05
CA VAL A 184 9.39 -5.39 17.19
C VAL A 184 10.40 -4.33 16.75
N ASP A 185 10.67 -4.26 15.47
CA ASP A 185 11.61 -3.31 14.85
C ASP A 185 11.14 -2.97 13.43
N ASN A 186 11.47 -1.76 12.97
CA ASN A 186 11.07 -1.24 11.64
C ASN A 186 12.14 -0.28 11.10
#